data_52744bd25a4bc25e867e857b1255761d
#
_entry.id   52744bd25a4bc25e867e857b1255761d
#
_cell.length_a   1.000
_cell.length_b   1.000
_cell.length_c   1.000
_cell.angle_alpha   90.00
_cell.angle_beta   90.00
_cell.angle_gamma   90.00
#
_symmetry.space_group_name_H-M   'P 1'
#
loop_
_entity.id
_entity.type
_entity.pdbx_description
1 polymer ?
#
loop_
_entity_poly.entity_id
_entity_poly.type
_entity_poly.pdbx_seq_one_letter_code
_entity_poly.pdbx_strand_id
1 'polypeptide(L)'
;MGFVIDYIVKTSDKRVSSYDTLKRFIDEREQDTFGEFEDHKSDEVSMDVNDKYAEDHPLKHGFRRIPNSDIQKFHNKSRFKFFLDGSRHVYKVGDVLIAGTVYPVVAGQIIVGCCIREKRELLKFKYERKLVIAMPKIYDADHHGPNFFRKKRDEINMAIKENSQICPKVRFDAIIPYKVDGDIKTGRNKYMHQAITVIQNEMMDEERKMVNKLCVEYTINEEAMLIKDGTLEYKKDFTNMPDADLDSAMFDSNIENVIGVSKSFDPELLNEIEPQIGKIIADLPPYGRTNAYKYMHEGKTYCMWYLRLRDTPNAATRYSDVVKVELVVVGEKTISSQQVNSISTHLINEAYPVCFGKDSRWANHLYPVYVTESYCKSKYINDQIIIKLI
;
A
#
# COMPACT_ATOMS: atom_id res chain seq x y z
N MET A 1 13.75 -26.52 13.97
CA MET A 1 13.07 -25.20 13.99
C MET A 1 13.99 -24.15 13.40
N GLY A 2 13.46 -23.00 12.98
CA GLY A 2 14.31 -21.90 12.52
C GLY A 2 15.05 -21.24 13.70
N PHE A 3 16.18 -20.63 13.40
CA PHE A 3 17.03 -20.01 14.42
C PHE A 3 16.30 -18.94 15.26
N VAL A 4 15.53 -18.09 14.61
CA VAL A 4 14.84 -16.96 15.28
C VAL A 4 13.80 -17.45 16.28
N ILE A 5 12.96 -18.44 15.90
CA ILE A 5 11.93 -18.96 16.80
C ILE A 5 12.57 -19.71 17.98
N ASP A 6 13.62 -20.48 17.73
CA ASP A 6 14.36 -21.17 18.79
C ASP A 6 14.99 -20.17 19.77
N TYR A 7 15.53 -19.08 19.28
CA TYR A 7 16.09 -18.02 20.11
C TYR A 7 15.01 -17.32 20.95
N ILE A 8 13.88 -16.95 20.32
CA ILE A 8 12.74 -16.33 21.00
C ILE A 8 12.27 -17.19 22.16
N VAL A 9 12.10 -18.49 21.95
CA VAL A 9 11.63 -19.43 22.96
C VAL A 9 12.65 -19.62 24.07
N LYS A 10 13.94 -19.79 23.75
CA LYS A 10 15.01 -20.00 24.73
C LYS A 10 15.26 -18.79 25.63
N THR A 11 15.03 -17.57 25.10
CA THR A 11 15.27 -16.32 25.84
C THR A 11 14.00 -15.74 26.47
N SER A 12 12.90 -16.47 26.40
CA SER A 12 11.62 -16.09 26.99
C SER A 12 11.44 -16.70 28.36
N ASP A 13 10.56 -16.11 29.18
CA ASP A 13 10.09 -16.69 30.40
C ASP A 13 9.43 -18.06 30.16
N LYS A 14 9.33 -18.89 31.24
CA LYS A 14 8.68 -20.21 31.21
C LYS A 14 7.24 -20.25 30.68
N ARG A 15 6.62 -19.08 30.43
CA ARG A 15 5.24 -18.90 29.89
C ARG A 15 5.16 -19.08 28.38
N VAL A 16 6.28 -19.05 27.66
CA VAL A 16 6.34 -19.10 26.20
C VAL A 16 6.90 -20.45 25.76
N SER A 17 6.17 -21.13 24.89
CA SER A 17 6.62 -22.37 24.26
C SER A 17 6.44 -22.28 22.76
N SER A 18 7.39 -22.82 21.99
CA SER A 18 7.20 -22.91 20.56
C SER A 18 6.14 -23.97 20.23
N TYR A 19 5.31 -23.66 19.26
CA TYR A 19 4.38 -24.61 18.68
C TYR A 19 4.79 -24.81 17.22
N ASP A 20 5.26 -26.03 16.90
CA ASP A 20 5.76 -26.30 15.56
C ASP A 20 4.60 -26.43 14.57
N THR A 21 4.62 -25.62 13.52
CA THR A 21 3.68 -25.71 12.43
C THR A 21 4.43 -25.98 11.14
N LEU A 22 3.89 -26.88 10.33
CA LEU A 22 4.50 -27.30 9.07
C LEU A 22 4.43 -26.21 7.98
N LYS A 23 3.54 -25.21 8.11
CA LYS A 23 3.33 -24.17 7.11
C LYS A 23 4.17 -22.94 7.44
N ARG A 24 5.34 -22.81 6.81
CA ARG A 24 6.26 -21.66 6.95
C ARG A 24 6.03 -20.56 5.94
N PHE A 25 5.49 -20.90 4.78
CA PHE A 25 5.09 -19.93 3.74
C PHE A 25 3.63 -19.59 3.88
N ILE A 26 3.33 -18.31 3.68
CA ILE A 26 1.97 -17.84 3.43
C ILE A 26 1.87 -17.64 1.92
N ASP A 27 0.90 -18.28 1.28
CA ASP A 27 0.67 -18.18 -0.16
C ASP A 27 0.44 -16.70 -0.54
N GLU A 28 1.06 -16.23 -1.62
CA GLU A 28 0.87 -14.87 -2.14
C GLU A 28 -0.63 -14.55 -2.34
N ARG A 29 -1.44 -15.53 -2.73
CA ARG A 29 -2.89 -15.36 -2.88
C ARG A 29 -3.60 -15.11 -1.55
N GLU A 30 -3.16 -15.75 -0.47
CA GLU A 30 -3.67 -15.47 0.88
C GLU A 30 -3.20 -14.08 1.34
N GLN A 31 -2.02 -13.62 0.91
CA GLN A 31 -1.49 -12.29 1.25
C GLN A 31 -2.29 -11.18 0.56
N ASP A 32 -2.60 -11.34 -0.72
CA ASP A 32 -3.35 -10.35 -1.49
C ASP A 32 -4.80 -10.23 -0.99
N THR A 33 -5.42 -11.34 -0.60
CA THR A 33 -6.81 -11.34 -0.09
C THR A 33 -6.94 -10.69 1.28
N PHE A 34 -5.88 -10.70 2.09
CA PHE A 34 -5.90 -10.14 3.45
C PHE A 34 -5.61 -8.64 3.51
N GLY A 35 -4.94 -8.07 2.51
CA GLY A 35 -4.59 -6.64 2.50
C GLY A 35 -5.59 -5.74 1.78
N GLU A 36 -6.25 -6.24 0.74
CA GLU A 36 -7.06 -5.42 -0.15
C GLU A 36 -8.48 -5.10 0.38
N PHE A 37 -9.04 -5.95 1.24
CA PHE A 37 -10.39 -5.73 1.80
C PHE A 37 -10.40 -4.97 3.15
N GLU A 38 -9.25 -4.79 3.81
CA GLU A 38 -9.21 -4.11 5.10
C GLU A 38 -9.03 -2.60 5.01
N ASP A 39 -8.52 -2.09 3.88
CA ASP A 39 -8.21 -0.66 3.74
C ASP A 39 -9.46 0.24 3.62
N HIS A 40 -10.65 -0.32 3.41
CA HIS A 40 -11.85 0.47 3.15
C HIS A 40 -12.87 0.53 4.29
N LYS A 41 -12.58 -0.03 5.45
CA LYS A 41 -13.32 0.25 6.68
C LYS A 41 -12.52 1.17 7.59
N SER A 42 -12.13 2.33 7.07
CA SER A 42 -11.70 3.43 7.91
C SER A 42 -12.94 4.05 8.55
N ASP A 43 -12.96 4.02 9.86
CA ASP A 43 -14.11 4.42 10.69
C ASP A 43 -14.47 5.91 10.59
N GLU A 44 -13.86 6.71 9.70
CA GLU A 44 -14.03 8.16 9.64
C GLU A 44 -13.95 8.76 8.21
N VAL A 45 -14.47 8.07 7.19
CA VAL A 45 -14.70 8.74 5.90
C VAL A 45 -15.97 9.57 6.04
N SER A 46 -15.85 10.90 6.01
CA SER A 46 -16.98 11.79 5.98
C SER A 46 -17.21 12.37 4.58
N MET A 47 -18.46 12.39 4.16
CA MET A 47 -18.87 12.90 2.85
C MET A 47 -20.02 13.88 3.03
N ASP A 48 -19.95 15.03 2.35
CA ASP A 48 -21.05 15.98 2.32
C ASP A 48 -21.88 15.78 1.04
N VAL A 49 -23.15 15.39 1.22
CA VAL A 49 -24.08 15.19 0.11
C VAL A 49 -24.30 16.47 -0.71
N ASN A 50 -24.22 17.64 -0.06
CA ASN A 50 -24.43 18.93 -0.70
C ASN A 50 -23.18 19.46 -1.44
N ASP A 51 -21.96 19.00 -1.04
CA ASP A 51 -20.68 19.40 -1.63
C ASP A 51 -19.88 18.15 -2.07
N LYS A 52 -20.54 17.26 -2.81
CA LYS A 52 -20.00 15.96 -3.18
C LYS A 52 -18.97 15.98 -4.32
N TYR A 53 -18.91 17.07 -5.10
CA TYR A 53 -18.02 17.13 -6.26
C TYR A 53 -16.77 17.93 -5.95
N ALA A 54 -15.60 17.34 -6.28
CA ALA A 54 -14.31 18.02 -6.21
C ALA A 54 -14.01 18.84 -7.47
N GLU A 55 -14.71 18.58 -8.58
CA GLU A 55 -14.49 19.27 -9.85
C GLU A 55 -15.49 20.42 -10.09
N ASP A 56 -15.01 21.47 -10.80
CA ASP A 56 -15.74 22.70 -11.08
C ASP A 56 -16.97 22.51 -12.01
N HIS A 57 -16.94 21.55 -12.94
CA HIS A 57 -17.99 21.28 -13.92
C HIS A 57 -18.42 19.81 -13.93
N PRO A 58 -19.10 19.32 -12.88
CA PRO A 58 -19.59 17.94 -12.83
C PRO A 58 -20.69 17.71 -13.88
N LEU A 59 -20.76 16.50 -14.42
CA LEU A 59 -21.75 16.13 -15.43
C LEU A 59 -23.02 15.58 -14.78
N LYS A 60 -24.17 15.92 -15.34
CA LYS A 60 -25.49 15.40 -14.91
C LYS A 60 -25.60 13.87 -15.05
N HIS A 61 -24.90 13.27 -16.00
CA HIS A 61 -24.96 11.83 -16.30
C HIS A 61 -23.86 11.00 -15.63
N GLY A 62 -23.07 11.58 -14.72
CA GLY A 62 -22.14 10.85 -13.87
C GLY A 62 -20.82 10.40 -14.52
N PHE A 63 -20.66 10.47 -15.86
CA PHE A 63 -19.38 10.10 -16.50
C PHE A 63 -19.09 10.90 -17.77
N ARG A 64 -17.81 10.98 -18.13
CA ARG A 64 -17.29 11.63 -19.33
C ARG A 64 -16.33 10.69 -20.05
N ARG A 65 -16.42 10.62 -21.38
CA ARG A 65 -15.43 9.92 -22.21
C ARG A 65 -14.30 10.86 -22.60
N ILE A 66 -13.06 10.41 -22.43
CA ILE A 66 -11.88 11.13 -22.92
C ILE A 66 -11.79 10.96 -24.45
N PRO A 67 -11.67 12.06 -25.24
CA PRO A 67 -11.57 11.97 -26.68
C PRO A 67 -10.32 11.23 -27.15
N ASN A 68 -10.46 10.38 -28.16
CA ASN A 68 -9.32 9.67 -28.74
C ASN A 68 -8.25 10.62 -29.31
N SER A 69 -8.69 11.80 -29.79
CA SER A 69 -7.78 12.86 -30.26
C SER A 69 -6.82 13.33 -29.16
N ASP A 70 -7.32 13.47 -27.93
CA ASP A 70 -6.50 13.89 -26.80
C ASP A 70 -5.54 12.77 -26.35
N ILE A 71 -6.01 11.52 -26.33
CA ILE A 71 -5.18 10.36 -26.02
C ILE A 71 -4.01 10.28 -27.03
N GLN A 72 -4.28 10.41 -28.33
CA GLN A 72 -3.26 10.38 -29.38
C GLN A 72 -2.29 11.55 -29.30
N LYS A 73 -2.79 12.77 -29.00
CA LYS A 73 -1.98 13.98 -28.88
C LYS A 73 -0.89 13.84 -27.81
N PHE A 74 -1.17 13.11 -26.72
CA PHE A 74 -0.27 12.93 -25.58
C PHE A 74 0.41 11.57 -25.55
N HIS A 75 0.25 10.72 -26.57
CA HIS A 75 0.80 9.35 -26.61
C HIS A 75 2.31 9.24 -26.35
N ASN A 76 3.10 10.28 -26.63
CA ASN A 76 4.53 10.34 -26.39
C ASN A 76 4.96 11.42 -25.40
N LYS A 77 4.01 12.00 -24.67
CA LYS A 77 4.25 13.11 -23.75
C LYS A 77 3.58 12.78 -22.43
N SER A 78 4.29 12.15 -21.51
CA SER A 78 3.79 11.91 -20.17
C SER A 78 4.15 13.06 -19.24
N ARG A 79 3.22 13.42 -18.35
CA ARG A 79 3.47 14.27 -17.20
C ARG A 79 4.00 13.47 -16.00
N PHE A 80 3.91 12.14 -16.05
CA PHE A 80 4.38 11.29 -14.96
C PHE A 80 5.86 10.99 -15.12
N LYS A 81 6.64 11.43 -14.15
CA LYS A 81 8.07 11.26 -14.11
C LYS A 81 8.51 10.21 -13.12
N PHE A 82 7.83 10.10 -11.98
CA PHE A 82 8.17 9.18 -10.90
C PHE A 82 7.06 8.14 -10.71
N PHE A 83 7.44 6.90 -10.44
CA PHE A 83 6.53 5.77 -10.24
C PHE A 83 6.97 5.02 -9.00
N LEU A 84 6.11 5.00 -7.98
CA LEU A 84 6.39 4.41 -6.67
C LEU A 84 5.46 3.25 -6.42
N ASP A 85 6.02 2.19 -5.88
CA ASP A 85 5.28 1.00 -5.44
C ASP A 85 5.93 0.40 -4.20
N GLY A 86 5.10 -0.22 -3.35
CA GLY A 86 5.50 -1.03 -2.22
C GLY A 86 5.24 -2.51 -2.50
N SER A 87 6.12 -3.35 -2.02
CA SER A 87 5.95 -4.79 -2.10
C SER A 87 6.32 -5.44 -0.78
N ARG A 88 5.53 -6.40 -0.32
CA ARG A 88 5.82 -7.19 0.87
C ARG A 88 5.81 -8.68 0.57
N HIS A 89 6.65 -9.41 1.30
CA HIS A 89 6.62 -10.86 1.33
C HIS A 89 6.68 -11.32 2.78
N VAL A 90 5.73 -12.13 3.22
CA VAL A 90 5.61 -12.56 4.60
C VAL A 90 5.87 -14.04 4.77
N TYR A 91 6.45 -14.41 5.90
CA TYR A 91 6.84 -15.76 6.24
C TYR A 91 6.37 -16.10 7.65
N LYS A 92 5.71 -17.22 7.82
CA LYS A 92 5.43 -17.73 9.16
C LYS A 92 6.73 -18.23 9.79
N VAL A 93 7.20 -17.56 10.84
CA VAL A 93 8.39 -17.95 11.62
C VAL A 93 8.06 -19.15 12.49
N GLY A 94 6.94 -19.08 13.18
CA GLY A 94 6.45 -20.12 14.09
C GLY A 94 5.25 -19.62 14.88
N ASP A 95 4.92 -20.38 15.92
CA ASP A 95 3.86 -20.00 16.86
C ASP A 95 4.43 -19.96 18.28
N VAL A 96 3.97 -19.04 19.10
CA VAL A 96 4.28 -18.96 20.52
C VAL A 96 3.03 -19.23 21.35
N LEU A 97 3.16 -20.06 22.39
CA LEU A 97 2.08 -20.37 23.33
C LEU A 97 2.24 -19.49 24.55
N ILE A 98 1.30 -18.57 24.76
CA ILE A 98 1.30 -17.65 25.90
C ILE A 98 -0.04 -17.80 26.64
N ALA A 99 0.00 -18.11 27.93
CA ALA A 99 -1.20 -18.27 28.76
C ALA A 99 -2.28 -19.19 28.14
N GLY A 100 -1.88 -20.26 27.48
CA GLY A 100 -2.79 -21.24 26.86
C GLY A 100 -3.31 -20.84 25.46
N THR A 101 -2.93 -19.67 24.94
CA THR A 101 -3.32 -19.23 23.61
C THR A 101 -2.11 -19.23 22.66
N VAL A 102 -2.33 -19.71 21.44
CA VAL A 102 -1.31 -19.78 20.38
C VAL A 102 -1.33 -18.48 19.56
N TYR A 103 -0.17 -17.86 19.43
CA TYR A 103 0.01 -16.63 18.66
C TYR A 103 1.09 -16.83 17.59
N PRO A 104 0.85 -16.46 16.33
CA PRO A 104 1.86 -16.56 15.29
C PRO A 104 2.95 -15.49 15.45
N VAL A 105 4.18 -15.87 15.09
CA VAL A 105 5.29 -14.96 14.84
C VAL A 105 5.51 -14.93 13.34
N VAL A 106 5.52 -13.75 12.74
CA VAL A 106 5.57 -13.56 11.28
C VAL A 106 6.73 -12.64 10.93
N ALA A 107 7.58 -13.06 10.02
CA ALA A 107 8.60 -12.18 9.43
C ALA A 107 8.07 -11.57 8.13
N GLY A 108 8.45 -10.33 7.87
CA GLY A 108 8.11 -9.62 6.63
C GLY A 108 9.33 -9.01 5.98
N GLN A 109 9.48 -9.22 4.68
CA GLN A 109 10.32 -8.40 3.84
C GLN A 109 9.46 -7.29 3.23
N ILE A 110 9.86 -6.05 3.42
CA ILE A 110 9.21 -4.87 2.88
C ILE A 110 10.19 -4.20 1.93
N ILE A 111 9.76 -3.92 0.72
CA ILE A 111 10.50 -3.15 -0.27
C ILE A 111 9.60 -2.02 -0.74
N VAL A 112 10.10 -0.79 -0.67
CA VAL A 112 9.47 0.34 -1.34
C VAL A 112 10.44 0.84 -2.39
N GLY A 113 9.98 1.00 -3.62
CA GLY A 113 10.84 1.37 -4.74
C GLY A 113 10.23 2.44 -5.63
N CYS A 114 11.12 3.17 -6.28
CA CYS A 114 10.76 4.19 -7.24
C CYS A 114 11.53 3.99 -8.53
N CYS A 115 10.81 4.03 -9.66
CA CYS A 115 11.39 4.19 -10.99
C CYS A 115 11.21 5.64 -11.45
N ILE A 116 12.13 6.12 -12.27
CA ILE A 116 12.08 7.45 -12.88
C ILE A 116 12.01 7.31 -14.41
N ARG A 117 11.23 8.20 -15.02
CA ARG A 117 11.22 8.33 -16.48
C ARG A 117 12.23 9.38 -16.92
N GLU A 118 13.16 8.97 -17.77
CA GLU A 118 14.05 9.87 -18.50
C GLU A 118 13.81 9.70 -20.00
N LYS A 119 13.27 10.74 -20.62
CA LYS A 119 12.80 10.68 -22.03
C LYS A 119 11.73 9.60 -22.21
N ARG A 120 12.07 8.47 -22.83
CA ARG A 120 11.19 7.32 -23.09
C ARG A 120 11.57 6.08 -22.31
N GLU A 121 12.59 6.16 -21.46
CA GLU A 121 13.10 5.03 -20.70
C GLU A 121 12.64 5.11 -19.24
N LEU A 122 12.35 3.95 -18.66
CA LEU A 122 12.08 3.78 -17.24
C LEU A 122 13.34 3.24 -16.58
N LEU A 123 13.91 4.03 -15.70
CA LEU A 123 15.14 3.70 -14.99
C LEU A 123 14.83 3.37 -13.53
N LYS A 124 15.50 2.35 -13.01
CA LYS A 124 15.53 2.04 -11.58
C LYS A 124 16.17 3.23 -10.86
N PHE A 125 15.49 3.75 -9.82
CA PHE A 125 15.93 5.01 -9.22
C PHE A 125 16.31 4.84 -7.75
N LYS A 126 15.32 4.65 -6.87
CA LYS A 126 15.54 4.48 -5.43
C LYS A 126 14.82 3.25 -4.92
N TYR A 127 15.29 2.65 -3.84
CA TYR A 127 14.54 1.69 -3.06
C TYR A 127 15.01 1.71 -1.62
N GLU A 128 14.08 1.39 -0.71
CA GLU A 128 14.35 1.08 0.68
C GLU A 128 13.91 -0.36 0.95
N ARG A 129 14.62 -1.04 1.85
CA ARG A 129 14.31 -2.41 2.23
C ARG A 129 14.29 -2.52 3.73
N LYS A 130 13.24 -3.14 4.27
CA LYS A 130 13.15 -3.52 5.68
C LYS A 130 12.89 -5.01 5.83
N LEU A 131 13.49 -5.61 6.84
CA LEU A 131 13.16 -6.95 7.31
C LEU A 131 12.61 -6.81 8.73
N VAL A 132 11.37 -7.23 8.95
CA VAL A 132 10.66 -7.02 10.21
C VAL A 132 10.14 -8.34 10.78
N ILE A 133 9.86 -8.36 12.09
CA ILE A 133 9.15 -9.45 12.76
C ILE A 133 7.90 -8.88 13.42
N ALA A 134 6.74 -9.43 13.12
CA ALA A 134 5.49 -9.16 13.83
C ALA A 134 5.35 -10.16 14.99
N MET A 135 5.19 -9.66 16.22
CA MET A 135 5.02 -10.44 17.44
C MET A 135 3.78 -10.01 18.22
N PRO A 136 3.13 -10.91 18.98
CA PRO A 136 2.00 -10.52 19.82
C PRO A 136 2.44 -9.53 20.90
N LYS A 137 1.68 -8.44 21.10
CA LYS A 137 1.99 -7.44 22.13
C LYS A 137 2.05 -8.04 23.53
N ILE A 138 1.24 -9.07 23.80
CA ILE A 138 1.22 -9.79 25.08
C ILE A 138 2.56 -10.50 25.41
N TYR A 139 3.48 -10.61 24.44
CA TYR A 139 4.83 -11.12 24.70
C TYR A 139 5.59 -10.22 25.70
N ASP A 140 5.24 -8.92 25.79
CA ASP A 140 5.69 -7.97 26.81
C ASP A 140 4.62 -7.79 27.91
N ALA A 141 4.07 -8.88 28.44
CA ALA A 141 3.00 -8.82 29.47
C ALA A 141 3.44 -8.15 30.78
N ASP A 142 4.72 -8.14 31.08
CA ASP A 142 5.26 -7.55 32.32
C ASP A 142 5.64 -6.07 32.15
N HIS A 143 5.30 -5.46 31.02
CA HIS A 143 5.53 -4.05 30.72
C HIS A 143 6.97 -3.58 30.99
N HIS A 144 7.93 -4.24 30.38
CA HIS A 144 9.37 -3.93 30.51
C HIS A 144 9.77 -2.54 29.92
N GLY A 145 8.79 -1.76 29.51
CA GLY A 145 8.95 -0.38 29.05
C GLY A 145 8.97 -0.23 27.51
N PRO A 146 8.92 1.02 27.03
CA PRO A 146 8.67 1.33 25.62
C PRO A 146 9.76 0.80 24.66
N ASN A 147 10.92 0.42 25.19
CA ASN A 147 12.05 -0.07 24.38
C ASN A 147 12.17 -1.60 24.35
N PHE A 148 11.22 -2.34 24.89
CA PHE A 148 11.31 -3.79 24.99
C PHE A 148 11.54 -4.47 23.64
N PHE A 149 10.68 -4.23 22.66
CA PHE A 149 10.78 -4.83 21.34
C PHE A 149 12.04 -4.38 20.58
N ARG A 150 12.52 -3.15 20.79
CA ARG A 150 13.79 -2.69 20.25
C ARG A 150 14.97 -3.46 20.82
N LYS A 151 15.02 -3.63 22.14
CA LYS A 151 16.07 -4.43 22.79
C LYS A 151 16.03 -5.88 22.30
N LYS A 152 14.84 -6.47 22.22
CA LYS A 152 14.68 -7.86 21.74
C LYS A 152 15.13 -8.02 20.28
N ARG A 153 14.88 -7.05 19.40
CA ARG A 153 15.43 -7.01 18.04
C ARG A 153 16.97 -7.03 18.07
N ASP A 154 17.57 -6.18 18.89
CA ASP A 154 19.03 -6.07 18.97
C ASP A 154 19.66 -7.37 19.49
N GLU A 155 19.05 -8.03 20.48
CA GLU A 155 19.47 -9.35 20.99
C GLU A 155 19.40 -10.41 19.87
N ILE A 156 18.30 -10.48 19.12
CA ILE A 156 18.16 -11.41 17.99
C ILE A 156 19.25 -11.14 16.94
N ASN A 157 19.48 -9.88 16.59
CA ASN A 157 20.49 -9.51 15.62
C ASN A 157 21.92 -9.83 16.07
N MET A 158 22.23 -9.70 17.37
CA MET A 158 23.49 -10.15 17.94
C MET A 158 23.66 -11.66 17.82
N ALA A 159 22.64 -12.42 18.19
CA ALA A 159 22.66 -13.88 18.11
C ALA A 159 22.81 -14.37 16.65
N ILE A 160 22.16 -13.70 15.67
CA ILE A 160 22.35 -14.00 14.25
C ILE A 160 23.80 -13.76 13.84
N LYS A 161 24.39 -12.64 14.27
CA LYS A 161 25.79 -12.29 13.96
C LYS A 161 26.80 -13.30 14.51
N GLU A 162 26.55 -13.82 15.70
CA GLU A 162 27.39 -14.81 16.37
C GLU A 162 27.28 -16.21 15.77
N ASN A 163 26.17 -16.49 15.07
CA ASN A 163 25.96 -17.78 14.43
C ASN A 163 26.57 -17.82 13.02
N SER A 164 27.74 -18.44 12.90
CA SER A 164 28.50 -18.54 11.63
C SER A 164 27.78 -19.32 10.51
N GLN A 165 26.75 -20.10 10.83
CA GLN A 165 25.97 -20.88 9.86
C GLN A 165 24.89 -20.05 9.14
N ILE A 166 24.59 -18.84 9.65
CA ILE A 166 23.59 -17.93 9.11
C ILE A 166 24.32 -16.77 8.39
N CYS A 167 23.67 -16.18 7.41
CA CYS A 167 24.22 -15.03 6.69
C CYS A 167 24.39 -13.82 7.65
N PRO A 168 25.61 -13.44 8.05
CA PRO A 168 25.82 -12.38 9.06
C PRO A 168 25.45 -10.97 8.57
N LYS A 169 25.12 -10.83 7.28
CA LYS A 169 24.68 -9.57 6.68
C LYS A 169 23.17 -9.35 6.76
N VAL A 170 22.40 -10.38 7.14
CA VAL A 170 20.94 -10.25 7.30
C VAL A 170 20.65 -9.87 8.75
N ARG A 171 19.86 -8.83 8.92
CA ARG A 171 19.40 -8.35 10.23
C ARG A 171 17.97 -7.87 10.13
N PHE A 172 17.25 -7.93 11.24
CA PHE A 172 15.92 -7.34 11.36
C PHE A 172 16.02 -5.86 11.71
N ASP A 173 15.25 -5.06 11.01
CA ASP A 173 15.19 -3.60 11.23
C ASP A 173 14.23 -3.24 12.35
N ALA A 174 13.14 -4.02 12.53
CA ALA A 174 12.17 -3.81 13.60
C ALA A 174 11.53 -5.11 14.08
N ILE A 175 11.05 -5.09 15.34
CA ILE A 175 9.99 -5.99 15.82
C ILE A 175 8.76 -5.13 16.04
N ILE A 176 7.65 -5.48 15.38
CA ILE A 176 6.40 -4.74 15.39
C ILE A 176 5.38 -5.52 16.21
N PRO A 177 4.91 -4.98 17.37
CA PRO A 177 3.89 -5.66 18.15
C PRO A 177 2.52 -5.55 17.49
N TYR A 178 1.78 -6.66 17.41
CA TYR A 178 0.39 -6.65 16.99
C TYR A 178 -0.56 -6.85 18.18
N LYS A 179 -1.76 -6.25 18.10
CA LYS A 179 -2.81 -6.34 19.15
C LYS A 179 -3.37 -7.76 19.24
N VAL A 180 -3.68 -8.19 20.47
CA VAL A 180 -4.24 -9.52 20.77
C VAL A 180 -5.58 -9.45 21.50
N ASP A 181 -5.97 -8.25 21.92
CA ASP A 181 -7.20 -7.87 22.66
C ASP A 181 -7.91 -6.70 21.97
N GLY A 182 -9.16 -6.44 22.33
CA GLY A 182 -10.02 -5.42 21.74
C GLY A 182 -10.86 -5.93 20.56
N ASP A 183 -11.27 -5.02 19.69
CA ASP A 183 -12.11 -5.30 18.50
C ASP A 183 -11.34 -6.03 17.39
N ILE A 184 -10.81 -7.21 17.72
CA ILE A 184 -10.19 -8.07 16.72
C ILE A 184 -11.30 -8.81 15.98
N LYS A 185 -11.32 -8.73 14.65
CA LYS A 185 -12.27 -9.48 13.83
C LYS A 185 -12.30 -10.96 14.25
N THR A 186 -13.49 -11.47 14.56
CA THR A 186 -13.69 -12.88 14.91
C THR A 186 -13.49 -13.77 13.69
N GLY A 187 -12.74 -14.86 13.82
CA GLY A 187 -12.54 -15.82 12.73
C GLY A 187 -11.32 -16.71 12.94
N ARG A 188 -11.18 -17.68 12.04
CA ARG A 188 -9.95 -18.49 11.95
C ARG A 188 -8.79 -17.57 11.55
N ASN A 189 -7.63 -17.78 12.16
CA ASN A 189 -6.41 -17.03 11.86
C ASN A 189 -6.42 -15.53 12.22
N LYS A 190 -7.34 -15.06 13.10
CA LYS A 190 -7.43 -13.64 13.49
C LYS A 190 -6.06 -13.01 13.88
N TYR A 191 -5.23 -13.73 14.61
CA TYR A 191 -3.90 -13.23 15.00
C TYR A 191 -2.90 -13.23 13.85
N MET A 192 -3.04 -14.14 12.87
CA MET A 192 -2.25 -14.11 11.65
C MET A 192 -2.58 -12.88 10.82
N HIS A 193 -3.87 -12.54 10.69
CA HIS A 193 -4.30 -11.30 10.02
C HIS A 193 -3.70 -10.08 10.72
N GLN A 194 -3.79 -10.00 12.06
CA GLN A 194 -3.19 -8.89 12.80
C GLN A 194 -1.69 -8.76 12.56
N ALA A 195 -0.97 -9.88 12.54
CA ALA A 195 0.47 -9.90 12.27
C ALA A 195 0.80 -9.42 10.85
N ILE A 196 -0.01 -9.80 9.85
CA ILE A 196 0.16 -9.36 8.47
C ILE A 196 -0.21 -7.87 8.33
N THR A 197 -1.31 -7.44 8.96
CA THR A 197 -1.77 -6.05 8.93
C THR A 197 -0.71 -5.07 9.46
N VAL A 198 -0.03 -5.38 10.58
CA VAL A 198 1.03 -4.49 11.08
C VAL A 198 2.24 -4.43 10.14
N ILE A 199 2.54 -5.50 9.40
CA ILE A 199 3.59 -5.49 8.36
C ILE A 199 3.14 -4.66 7.15
N GLN A 200 1.85 -4.75 6.76
CA GLN A 200 1.28 -3.92 5.71
C GLN A 200 1.32 -2.43 6.07
N ASN A 201 0.92 -2.08 7.29
CA ASN A 201 0.96 -0.70 7.76
C ASN A 201 2.39 -0.14 7.77
N GLU A 202 3.38 -0.95 8.16
CA GLU A 202 4.80 -0.57 8.09
C GLU A 202 5.25 -0.32 6.64
N MET A 203 4.75 -1.11 5.66
CA MET A 203 5.03 -0.87 4.25
C MET A 203 4.43 0.45 3.79
N MET A 204 3.17 0.73 4.13
CA MET A 204 2.50 2.00 3.79
C MET A 204 3.22 3.20 4.41
N ASP A 205 3.74 3.07 5.63
CA ASP A 205 4.53 4.12 6.28
C ASP A 205 5.87 4.37 5.55
N GLU A 206 6.52 3.32 5.07
CA GLU A 206 7.74 3.45 4.24
C GLU A 206 7.44 4.06 2.86
N GLU A 207 6.30 3.73 2.25
CA GLU A 207 5.83 4.40 1.02
C GLU A 207 5.63 5.89 1.27
N ARG A 208 4.96 6.27 2.35
CA ARG A 208 4.75 7.67 2.75
C ARG A 208 6.08 8.39 2.93
N LYS A 209 7.03 7.80 3.64
CA LYS A 209 8.38 8.37 3.82
C LYS A 209 9.11 8.55 2.49
N MET A 210 9.00 7.58 1.58
CA MET A 210 9.60 7.67 0.25
C MET A 210 8.94 8.77 -0.60
N VAL A 211 7.60 8.90 -0.57
CA VAL A 211 6.87 9.99 -1.23
C VAL A 211 7.35 11.33 -0.72
N ASN A 212 7.38 11.54 0.60
CA ASN A 212 7.86 12.77 1.20
C ASN A 212 9.30 13.10 0.79
N LYS A 213 10.20 12.12 0.86
CA LYS A 213 11.60 12.26 0.43
C LYS A 213 11.71 12.69 -1.03
N LEU A 214 10.90 12.10 -1.92
CA LEU A 214 10.88 12.46 -3.33
C LEU A 214 10.35 13.89 -3.55
N CYS A 215 9.29 14.27 -2.85
CA CYS A 215 8.71 15.61 -2.95
C CYS A 215 9.64 16.71 -2.44
N VAL A 216 10.45 16.41 -1.41
CA VAL A 216 11.43 17.36 -0.86
C VAL A 216 12.71 17.45 -1.72
N GLU A 217 13.21 16.30 -2.20
CA GLU A 217 14.49 16.25 -2.92
C GLU A 217 14.36 16.59 -4.42
N TYR A 218 13.17 16.43 -4.99
CA TYR A 218 12.95 16.61 -6.44
C TYR A 218 11.78 17.56 -6.69
N THR A 219 11.82 18.23 -7.83
CA THR A 219 10.71 19.09 -8.27
C THR A 219 9.57 18.21 -8.79
N ILE A 220 8.57 17.98 -7.94
CA ILE A 220 7.31 17.35 -8.31
C ILE A 220 6.29 18.46 -8.52
N ASN A 221 5.79 18.58 -9.76
CA ASN A 221 4.86 19.61 -10.19
C ASN A 221 3.96 19.05 -11.32
N GLU A 222 3.09 19.87 -11.88
CA GLU A 222 2.15 19.46 -12.93
C GLU A 222 2.81 18.87 -14.20
N GLU A 223 4.08 19.19 -14.49
CA GLU A 223 4.85 18.65 -15.63
C GLU A 223 5.73 17.45 -15.26
N ALA A 224 5.88 17.17 -13.97
CA ALA A 224 6.72 16.09 -13.42
C ALA A 224 6.06 15.45 -12.21
N MET A 225 4.86 14.88 -12.42
CA MET A 225 4.05 14.26 -11.37
C MET A 225 4.59 12.89 -10.94
N LEU A 226 4.19 12.46 -9.74
CA LEU A 226 4.47 11.14 -9.19
C LEU A 226 3.20 10.30 -9.19
N ILE A 227 3.27 9.06 -9.70
CA ILE A 227 2.25 8.02 -9.48
C ILE A 227 2.71 7.12 -8.33
N LYS A 228 1.82 6.97 -7.32
CA LYS A 228 1.92 5.96 -6.28
C LYS A 228 0.90 4.87 -6.55
N ASP A 229 1.33 3.59 -6.56
CA ASP A 229 0.39 2.46 -6.61
C ASP A 229 -0.42 2.37 -5.32
N GLY A 230 -1.74 2.25 -5.44
CA GLY A 230 -2.66 2.24 -4.30
C GLY A 230 -3.12 3.62 -3.83
N THR A 231 -3.78 3.65 -2.68
CA THR A 231 -4.39 4.84 -2.09
C THR A 231 -3.36 5.85 -1.55
N LEU A 232 -3.75 7.11 -1.49
CA LEU A 232 -3.02 8.18 -0.78
C LEU A 232 -3.46 8.35 0.67
N GLU A 233 -4.42 7.55 1.12
CA GLU A 233 -4.85 7.52 2.51
C GLU A 233 -3.76 6.85 3.37
N TYR A 234 -3.15 7.61 4.25
CA TYR A 234 -2.17 7.11 5.21
C TYR A 234 -2.74 7.22 6.61
N LYS A 235 -2.78 6.11 7.35
CA LYS A 235 -3.28 6.10 8.74
C LYS A 235 -2.41 6.96 9.65
N LYS A 236 -3.07 7.68 10.57
CA LYS A 236 -2.43 8.53 11.59
C LYS A 236 -1.84 7.75 12.79
N ASP A 237 -1.41 6.53 12.67
CA ASP A 237 -0.78 5.81 13.79
C ASP A 237 0.62 6.38 14.15
N PHE A 238 0.64 7.66 14.45
CA PHE A 238 1.84 8.42 14.85
C PHE A 238 2.17 8.33 16.34
N THR A 239 1.82 7.25 17.00
CA THR A 239 2.01 7.12 18.46
C THR A 239 3.45 7.19 18.96
N ASN A 240 4.44 7.36 18.08
CA ASN A 240 5.85 7.38 18.47
C ASN A 240 6.70 8.53 17.93
N MET A 241 6.12 9.59 17.33
CA MET A 241 6.88 10.76 16.90
C MET A 241 6.41 12.03 17.59
N PRO A 242 7.31 12.77 18.32
CA PRO A 242 6.94 13.99 19.06
C PRO A 242 6.55 15.19 18.18
N ASP A 243 6.79 15.15 16.86
CA ASP A 243 6.58 16.26 15.92
C ASP A 243 5.56 15.91 14.80
N ALA A 244 4.67 14.96 15.05
CA ALA A 244 3.78 14.37 14.03
C ALA A 244 2.83 15.39 13.35
N ASP A 245 2.37 16.41 14.06
CA ASP A 245 1.39 17.38 13.51
C ASP A 245 2.03 18.38 12.55
N LEU A 246 3.26 18.83 12.80
CA LEU A 246 3.99 19.74 11.90
C LEU A 246 4.41 19.02 10.61
N ASP A 247 4.90 17.79 10.73
CA ASP A 247 5.27 16.94 9.59
C ASP A 247 4.07 16.58 8.72
N SER A 248 2.87 16.45 9.30
CA SER A 248 1.65 16.14 8.55
C SER A 248 1.23 17.30 7.64
N ALA A 249 1.20 18.53 8.15
CA ALA A 249 0.81 19.71 7.36
C ALA A 249 1.81 20.00 6.23
N MET A 250 3.11 19.86 6.49
CA MET A 250 4.15 19.99 5.44
C MET A 250 4.05 18.86 4.41
N PHE A 251 3.77 17.64 4.85
CA PHE A 251 3.57 16.52 3.95
C PHE A 251 2.39 16.76 3.01
N ASP A 252 1.25 17.23 3.53
CA ASP A 252 0.04 17.46 2.75
C ASP A 252 0.23 18.54 1.67
N SER A 253 0.97 19.61 1.97
CA SER A 253 1.31 20.63 0.97
C SER A 253 2.29 20.12 -0.11
N ASN A 254 3.10 19.12 0.20
CA ASN A 254 4.09 18.58 -0.73
C ASN A 254 3.51 17.57 -1.73
N ILE A 255 2.35 16.95 -1.42
CA ILE A 255 1.79 15.86 -2.23
C ILE A 255 0.71 16.31 -3.23
N GLU A 256 0.50 17.59 -3.47
CA GLU A 256 -0.49 18.11 -4.44
C GLU A 256 -0.35 17.52 -5.86
N ASN A 257 0.86 17.10 -6.26
CA ASN A 257 1.14 16.52 -7.57
C ASN A 257 1.49 15.02 -7.49
N VAL A 258 1.04 14.36 -6.43
CA VAL A 258 1.12 12.92 -6.27
C VAL A 258 -0.25 12.33 -6.59
N ILE A 259 -0.29 11.34 -7.49
CA ILE A 259 -1.50 10.66 -7.91
C ILE A 259 -1.50 9.26 -7.33
N GLY A 260 -2.51 8.92 -6.53
CA GLY A 260 -2.79 7.55 -6.11
C GLY A 260 -3.58 6.82 -7.19
N VAL A 261 -3.16 5.60 -7.54
CA VAL A 261 -3.88 4.78 -8.51
C VAL A 261 -4.07 3.39 -7.94
N SER A 262 -5.31 3.05 -7.58
CA SER A 262 -5.65 1.75 -7.00
C SER A 262 -6.26 0.83 -8.05
N LYS A 263 -5.67 -0.37 -8.20
CA LYS A 263 -6.13 -1.44 -9.10
C LYS A 263 -7.34 -2.19 -8.55
N SER A 264 -7.50 -2.18 -7.23
CA SER A 264 -8.63 -2.76 -6.50
C SER A 264 -9.29 -1.65 -5.68
N PHE A 265 -10.60 -1.65 -5.63
CA PHE A 265 -11.38 -0.64 -4.92
C PHE A 265 -12.75 -1.22 -4.52
N ASP A 266 -13.34 -0.63 -3.49
CA ASP A 266 -14.73 -0.87 -3.12
C ASP A 266 -15.64 -0.02 -4.02
N PRO A 267 -16.47 -0.63 -4.89
CA PRO A 267 -17.39 0.13 -5.73
C PRO A 267 -18.54 0.77 -4.95
N GLU A 268 -18.72 0.41 -3.67
CA GLU A 268 -19.77 0.93 -2.80
C GLU A 268 -19.30 2.13 -1.95
N LEU A 269 -18.01 2.46 -1.96
CA LEU A 269 -17.42 3.51 -1.13
C LEU A 269 -18.18 4.84 -1.18
N LEU A 270 -18.72 5.21 -2.34
CA LEU A 270 -19.44 6.47 -2.55
C LEU A 270 -20.99 6.32 -2.51
N ASN A 271 -21.53 5.19 -2.09
CA ASN A 271 -22.99 4.93 -2.15
C ASN A 271 -23.82 5.96 -1.37
N GLU A 272 -23.29 6.54 -0.30
CA GLU A 272 -23.99 7.55 0.51
C GLU A 272 -24.22 8.86 -0.26
N ILE A 273 -23.28 9.24 -1.15
CA ILE A 273 -23.36 10.49 -1.93
C ILE A 273 -23.78 10.26 -3.38
N GLU A 274 -23.61 9.07 -3.93
CA GLU A 274 -23.98 8.67 -5.28
C GLU A 274 -24.52 7.22 -5.26
N PRO A 275 -25.82 7.02 -4.96
CA PRO A 275 -26.40 5.68 -4.75
C PRO A 275 -26.29 4.72 -5.94
N GLN A 276 -25.98 5.24 -7.14
CA GLN A 276 -25.80 4.42 -8.34
C GLN A 276 -24.34 4.29 -8.77
N ILE A 277 -23.40 4.64 -7.91
CA ILE A 277 -21.98 4.71 -8.28
C ILE A 277 -21.45 3.37 -8.81
N GLY A 278 -21.78 2.25 -8.20
CA GLY A 278 -21.36 0.93 -8.66
C GLY A 278 -21.83 0.64 -10.08
N LYS A 279 -23.06 1.04 -10.44
CA LYS A 279 -23.58 0.92 -11.80
C LYS A 279 -22.88 1.89 -12.76
N ILE A 280 -22.65 3.13 -12.35
CA ILE A 280 -21.94 4.14 -13.18
C ILE A 280 -20.53 3.62 -13.51
N ILE A 281 -19.80 3.07 -12.53
CA ILE A 281 -18.46 2.48 -12.72
C ILE A 281 -18.52 1.29 -13.68
N ALA A 282 -19.49 0.37 -13.48
CA ALA A 282 -19.64 -0.81 -14.31
C ALA A 282 -19.97 -0.47 -15.78
N ASP A 283 -20.71 0.60 -16.01
CA ASP A 283 -21.17 1.04 -17.31
C ASP A 283 -20.26 2.11 -17.97
N LEU A 284 -19.09 2.44 -17.36
CA LEU A 284 -18.12 3.34 -17.98
C LEU A 284 -17.74 2.83 -19.38
N PRO A 285 -17.84 3.67 -20.43
CA PRO A 285 -17.32 3.31 -21.74
C PRO A 285 -15.79 3.24 -21.73
N PRO A 286 -15.17 2.59 -22.71
CA PRO A 286 -13.71 2.65 -22.90
C PRO A 286 -13.21 4.10 -22.87
N TYR A 287 -12.17 4.34 -22.07
CA TYR A 287 -11.60 5.68 -21.81
C TYR A 287 -12.59 6.64 -21.11
N GLY A 288 -13.62 6.10 -20.44
CA GLY A 288 -14.56 6.86 -19.64
C GLY A 288 -14.06 7.10 -18.22
N ARG A 289 -14.39 8.24 -17.67
CA ARG A 289 -14.21 8.57 -16.25
C ARG A 289 -15.52 9.01 -15.60
N THR A 290 -15.67 8.75 -14.30
CA THR A 290 -16.74 9.34 -13.51
C THR A 290 -16.50 10.83 -13.28
N ASN A 291 -17.46 11.53 -12.68
CA ASN A 291 -17.18 12.80 -12.02
C ASN A 291 -16.09 12.59 -10.96
N ALA A 292 -15.38 13.66 -10.62
CA ALA A 292 -14.45 13.67 -9.49
C ALA A 292 -15.23 14.04 -8.23
N TYR A 293 -15.21 13.11 -7.26
CA TYR A 293 -15.91 13.22 -5.99
C TYR A 293 -14.97 13.72 -4.89
N LYS A 294 -15.54 14.41 -3.90
CA LYS A 294 -14.85 14.91 -2.74
C LYS A 294 -15.17 14.02 -1.54
N TYR A 295 -14.17 13.58 -0.83
CA TYR A 295 -14.34 12.91 0.44
C TYR A 295 -13.27 13.36 1.43
N MET A 296 -13.58 13.25 2.71
CA MET A 296 -12.69 13.59 3.79
C MET A 296 -12.30 12.33 4.56
N HIS A 297 -11.02 12.18 4.82
CA HIS A 297 -10.48 11.13 5.65
C HIS A 297 -9.40 11.71 6.56
N GLU A 298 -9.53 11.49 7.88
CA GLU A 298 -8.60 11.99 8.90
C GLU A 298 -8.26 13.49 8.78
N GLY A 299 -9.28 14.31 8.46
CA GLY A 299 -9.16 15.76 8.34
C GLY A 299 -8.50 16.25 7.04
N LYS A 300 -8.27 15.35 6.07
CA LYS A 300 -7.77 15.68 4.74
C LYS A 300 -8.86 15.56 3.71
N THR A 301 -8.83 16.44 2.72
CA THR A 301 -9.74 16.40 1.58
C THR A 301 -9.08 15.72 0.40
N TYR A 302 -9.76 14.72 -0.14
CA TYR A 302 -9.35 13.97 -1.32
C TYR A 302 -10.30 14.21 -2.47
N CYS A 303 -9.74 14.32 -3.67
CA CYS A 303 -10.46 14.27 -4.94
C CYS A 303 -10.29 12.86 -5.52
N MET A 304 -11.39 12.18 -5.80
CA MET A 304 -11.39 10.80 -6.28
C MET A 304 -12.29 10.62 -7.48
N TRP A 305 -11.85 9.84 -8.46
CA TRP A 305 -12.67 9.42 -9.60
C TRP A 305 -12.28 8.01 -10.05
N TYR A 306 -13.18 7.38 -10.82
CA TYR A 306 -12.93 6.10 -11.46
C TYR A 306 -12.67 6.31 -12.94
N LEU A 307 -11.70 5.59 -13.49
CA LEU A 307 -11.24 5.70 -14.87
C LEU A 307 -11.13 4.34 -15.52
N ARG A 308 -11.83 4.12 -16.65
CA ARG A 308 -11.64 2.93 -17.48
C ARG A 308 -10.48 3.15 -18.46
N LEU A 309 -9.41 2.38 -18.29
CA LEU A 309 -8.14 2.57 -19.00
C LEU A 309 -8.16 2.11 -20.46
N ARG A 310 -9.02 1.14 -20.81
CA ARG A 310 -9.01 0.49 -22.12
C ARG A 310 -10.35 -0.16 -22.46
N ASP A 311 -10.43 -0.75 -23.64
CA ASP A 311 -11.53 -1.63 -24.04
C ASP A 311 -11.11 -3.08 -23.84
N THR A 312 -11.80 -3.80 -22.97
CA THR A 312 -11.51 -5.20 -22.65
C THR A 312 -12.81 -6.02 -22.77
N PRO A 313 -13.26 -6.32 -24.00
CA PRO A 313 -14.57 -6.93 -24.25
C PRO A 313 -14.77 -8.31 -23.60
N ASN A 314 -13.68 -9.03 -23.33
CA ASN A 314 -13.67 -10.35 -22.68
C ASN A 314 -13.17 -10.31 -21.25
N ALA A 315 -13.35 -9.19 -20.56
CA ALA A 315 -12.92 -9.02 -19.18
C ALA A 315 -13.71 -9.93 -18.22
N ALA A 316 -13.05 -10.40 -17.17
CA ALA A 316 -13.65 -11.30 -16.18
C ALA A 316 -14.79 -10.66 -15.39
N THR A 317 -14.74 -9.33 -15.20
CA THR A 317 -15.75 -8.55 -14.48
C THR A 317 -16.00 -7.21 -15.18
N ARG A 318 -17.12 -6.56 -14.85
CA ARG A 318 -17.42 -5.20 -15.34
C ARG A 318 -16.49 -4.12 -14.78
N TYR A 319 -15.73 -4.44 -13.72
CA TYR A 319 -14.75 -3.55 -13.10
C TYR A 319 -13.32 -3.80 -13.60
N SER A 320 -13.11 -4.82 -14.43
CA SER A 320 -11.82 -5.01 -15.09
C SER A 320 -11.47 -3.77 -15.91
N ASP A 321 -10.18 -3.43 -15.98
CA ASP A 321 -9.65 -2.22 -16.64
C ASP A 321 -10.09 -0.85 -16.05
N VAL A 322 -10.80 -0.88 -14.91
CA VAL A 322 -11.11 0.33 -14.16
C VAL A 322 -10.13 0.50 -12.99
N VAL A 323 -9.66 1.71 -12.80
CA VAL A 323 -8.84 2.10 -11.65
C VAL A 323 -9.52 3.21 -10.86
N LYS A 324 -9.32 3.22 -9.54
CA LYS A 324 -9.62 4.38 -8.68
C LYS A 324 -8.42 5.31 -8.73
N VAL A 325 -8.66 6.59 -8.95
CA VAL A 325 -7.63 7.63 -9.00
C VAL A 325 -7.88 8.62 -7.89
N GLU A 326 -6.85 9.00 -7.16
CA GLU A 326 -6.90 9.91 -6.02
C GLU A 326 -5.88 11.03 -6.15
N LEU A 327 -6.27 12.20 -5.65
CA LEU A 327 -5.44 13.38 -5.52
C LEU A 327 -5.79 14.08 -4.20
N VAL A 328 -4.79 14.53 -3.47
CA VAL A 328 -5.01 15.37 -2.28
C VAL A 328 -5.32 16.80 -2.71
N VAL A 329 -6.38 17.36 -2.14
CA VAL A 329 -6.76 18.76 -2.36
C VAL A 329 -6.43 19.57 -1.12
N VAL A 330 -5.51 20.50 -1.23
CA VAL A 330 -5.11 21.37 -0.11
C VAL A 330 -6.01 22.60 -0.04
N GLY A 331 -6.69 22.78 1.08
CA GLY A 331 -7.65 23.86 1.32
C GLY A 331 -9.03 23.57 0.69
N GLU A 332 -9.83 24.61 0.52
CA GLU A 332 -11.19 24.54 -0.07
C GLU A 332 -11.20 24.61 -1.60
N LYS A 333 -10.10 24.30 -2.25
CA LYS A 333 -9.97 24.40 -3.71
C LYS A 333 -10.77 23.29 -4.39
N THR A 334 -11.43 23.63 -5.49
CA THR A 334 -11.94 22.67 -6.47
C THR A 334 -10.88 22.44 -7.54
N ILE A 335 -10.81 21.21 -8.06
CA ILE A 335 -9.97 20.88 -9.21
C ILE A 335 -10.72 21.21 -10.50
N SER A 336 -10.04 21.71 -11.54
CA SER A 336 -10.71 21.91 -12.80
C SER A 336 -11.02 20.59 -13.50
N SER A 337 -12.20 20.48 -14.11
CA SER A 337 -12.56 19.31 -14.94
C SER A 337 -11.55 19.08 -16.08
N GLN A 338 -10.89 20.15 -16.55
CA GLN A 338 -9.82 20.06 -17.53
C GLN A 338 -8.58 19.36 -16.96
N GLN A 339 -8.21 19.63 -15.71
CA GLN A 339 -7.09 18.98 -15.02
C GLN A 339 -7.38 17.50 -14.79
N VAL A 340 -8.60 17.15 -14.33
CA VAL A 340 -9.04 15.73 -14.19
C VAL A 340 -8.97 15.00 -15.52
N ASN A 341 -9.44 15.62 -16.63
CA ASN A 341 -9.35 15.05 -17.97
C ASN A 341 -7.90 14.89 -18.42
N SER A 342 -7.03 15.87 -18.15
CA SER A 342 -5.61 15.80 -18.50
C SER A 342 -4.91 14.66 -17.78
N ILE A 343 -5.08 14.52 -16.46
CA ILE A 343 -4.53 13.42 -15.67
C ILE A 343 -5.04 12.08 -16.22
N SER A 344 -6.36 11.97 -16.45
CA SER A 344 -6.98 10.75 -16.99
C SER A 344 -6.42 10.38 -18.38
N THR A 345 -6.20 11.36 -19.26
CA THR A 345 -5.61 11.16 -20.59
C THR A 345 -4.18 10.57 -20.49
N HIS A 346 -3.37 11.10 -19.58
CA HIS A 346 -2.03 10.60 -19.37
C HIS A 346 -2.03 9.20 -18.74
N LEU A 347 -2.93 8.90 -17.78
CA LEU A 347 -3.06 7.56 -17.19
C LEU A 347 -3.47 6.50 -18.23
N ILE A 348 -4.39 6.84 -19.16
CA ILE A 348 -4.75 5.96 -20.27
C ILE A 348 -3.51 5.61 -21.13
N ASN A 349 -2.65 6.58 -21.40
CA ASN A 349 -1.41 6.34 -22.15
C ASN A 349 -0.42 5.46 -21.37
N GLU A 350 -0.36 5.58 -20.03
CA GLU A 350 0.48 4.74 -19.17
C GLU A 350 0.00 3.29 -19.06
N ALA A 351 -1.24 3.01 -19.45
CA ALA A 351 -1.77 1.65 -19.48
C ALA A 351 -1.15 0.79 -20.61
N TYR A 352 -0.31 1.36 -21.46
CA TYR A 352 0.35 0.69 -22.57
C TYR A 352 1.88 0.77 -22.46
N PRO A 353 2.61 -0.30 -22.84
CA PRO A 353 2.12 -1.60 -23.32
C PRO A 353 1.34 -2.38 -22.24
N VAL A 354 0.51 -3.32 -22.68
CA VAL A 354 -0.31 -4.13 -21.78
C VAL A 354 0.56 -5.08 -20.94
N CYS A 355 0.34 -5.09 -19.63
CA CYS A 355 1.09 -5.91 -18.68
C CYS A 355 0.45 -7.29 -18.54
N PHE A 356 0.64 -8.19 -19.49
CA PHE A 356 0.19 -9.57 -19.34
C PHE A 356 1.06 -10.31 -18.32
N GLY A 357 0.42 -10.98 -17.37
CA GLY A 357 1.09 -11.73 -16.32
C GLY A 357 0.16 -12.71 -15.62
N LYS A 358 0.62 -13.26 -14.50
CA LYS A 358 -0.18 -14.16 -13.64
C LYS A 358 -1.23 -13.41 -12.82
N ASP A 359 -1.09 -12.10 -12.66
CA ASP A 359 -2.04 -11.26 -11.92
C ASP A 359 -3.35 -11.19 -12.70
N SER A 360 -4.45 -11.55 -12.05
CA SER A 360 -5.81 -11.47 -12.63
C SER A 360 -6.22 -10.02 -12.93
N ARG A 361 -5.57 -9.03 -12.30
CA ARG A 361 -5.79 -7.59 -12.46
C ARG A 361 -4.91 -6.97 -13.58
N TRP A 362 -4.32 -7.77 -14.47
CA TRP A 362 -3.44 -7.28 -15.53
C TRP A 362 -4.05 -6.12 -16.35
N ALA A 363 -5.38 -6.12 -16.51
CA ALA A 363 -6.08 -5.08 -17.25
C ALA A 363 -6.08 -3.70 -16.54
N ASN A 364 -5.92 -3.69 -15.21
CA ASN A 364 -5.90 -2.50 -14.37
C ASN A 364 -4.48 -1.94 -14.19
N HIS A 365 -3.44 -2.61 -14.72
CA HIS A 365 -2.07 -2.17 -14.55
C HIS A 365 -1.71 -0.99 -15.45
N LEU A 366 -0.97 -0.05 -14.88
CA LEU A 366 -0.17 0.94 -15.60
C LEU A 366 1.22 0.34 -15.83
N TYR A 367 1.74 0.40 -17.05
CA TYR A 367 3.03 -0.22 -17.40
C TYR A 367 4.21 0.25 -16.53
N PRO A 368 4.39 1.56 -16.24
CA PRO A 368 5.48 2.00 -15.39
C PRO A 368 5.37 1.51 -13.94
N VAL A 369 4.14 1.40 -13.41
CA VAL A 369 3.88 0.85 -12.08
C VAL A 369 4.24 -0.64 -12.04
N TYR A 370 3.84 -1.42 -13.05
CA TYR A 370 4.22 -2.82 -13.19
C TYR A 370 5.75 -3.02 -13.24
N VAL A 371 6.47 -2.14 -13.94
CA VAL A 371 7.94 -2.18 -13.96
C VAL A 371 8.51 -1.87 -12.58
N THR A 372 7.93 -0.92 -11.85
CA THR A 372 8.34 -0.56 -10.49
C THR A 372 8.09 -1.71 -9.52
N GLU A 373 6.92 -2.37 -9.58
CA GLU A 373 6.60 -3.57 -8.81
C GLU A 373 7.64 -4.68 -9.06
N SER A 374 7.94 -4.94 -10.32
CA SER A 374 8.97 -5.92 -10.71
C SER A 374 10.36 -5.54 -10.17
N TYR A 375 10.69 -4.25 -10.15
CA TYR A 375 11.90 -3.74 -9.54
C TYR A 375 11.94 -3.99 -8.03
N CYS A 376 10.86 -3.68 -7.30
CA CYS A 376 10.73 -3.96 -5.88
C CYS A 376 10.93 -5.46 -5.59
N LYS A 377 10.21 -6.32 -6.28
CA LYS A 377 10.30 -7.78 -6.12
C LYS A 377 11.72 -8.31 -6.39
N SER A 378 12.49 -7.66 -7.28
CA SER A 378 13.89 -8.02 -7.55
C SER A 378 14.85 -7.72 -6.38
N LYS A 379 14.42 -6.99 -5.35
CA LYS A 379 15.22 -6.58 -4.20
C LYS A 379 15.02 -7.44 -2.96
N TYR A 380 14.12 -8.42 -3.02
CA TYR A 380 13.97 -9.37 -1.93
C TYR A 380 15.25 -10.17 -1.67
N ILE A 381 15.49 -10.44 -0.41
CA ILE A 381 16.47 -11.43 0.01
C ILE A 381 15.94 -12.80 -0.44
N ASN A 382 16.83 -13.63 -0.94
CA ASN A 382 16.46 -14.97 -1.40
C ASN A 382 15.74 -15.75 -0.28
N ASP A 383 14.64 -16.39 -0.61
CA ASP A 383 13.79 -17.15 0.32
C ASP A 383 14.55 -18.23 1.07
N GLN A 384 15.51 -18.89 0.44
CA GLN A 384 16.33 -19.91 1.12
C GLN A 384 17.18 -19.33 2.26
N ILE A 385 17.61 -18.07 2.14
CA ILE A 385 18.33 -17.38 3.21
C ILE A 385 17.35 -17.06 4.35
N ILE A 386 16.16 -16.55 4.02
CA ILE A 386 15.14 -16.24 5.02
C ILE A 386 14.68 -17.51 5.76
N ILE A 387 14.40 -18.60 5.04
CA ILE A 387 13.94 -19.88 5.64
C ILE A 387 14.98 -20.46 6.61
N LYS A 388 16.28 -20.30 6.30
CA LYS A 388 17.34 -20.72 7.22
C LYS A 388 17.43 -19.83 8.46
N LEU A 389 17.07 -18.57 8.31
CA LEU A 389 17.10 -17.58 9.38
C LEU A 389 15.93 -17.76 10.35
N ILE A 390 14.71 -17.91 9.83
CA ILE A 390 13.48 -18.01 10.62
C ILE A 390 13.20 -19.45 11.06
#